data_f5ab2b987c35dd6d141e998f22708396
#
_entry.id   f5ab2b987c35dd6d141e998f22708396
#
_cell.length_a   1.000
_cell.length_b   1.000
_cell.length_c   1.000
_cell.angle_alpha   90.00
_cell.angle_beta   90.00
_cell.angle_gamma   90.00
#
_symmetry.space_group_name_H-M   'P 1'
#
loop_
_entity.id
_entity.type
_entity.pdbx_description
1 polymer ?
#
loop_
_entity_poly.entity_id
_entity_poly.type
_entity_poly.pdbx_seq_one_letter_code
_entity_poly.pdbx_strand_id
1 'polypeptide(L)'
;MWYGAILGSEGQGGDRQRLCQELDTLCALGIKNVRVLVGGEGMYNDLSDHIRPTLQPRPGEYNDTLLAGLDFMMAEMGKRGMRAVLYLHNAWQWSGGYGAYLEWAGMGRPTPAVVWNQYTRHHSQFVRNDYARAMALRHTRFIVSRTNTITGLAYKDDPTLMAWEVCNEPRAFAHDDITKQALLSWIRQQSEAIKEIDPQHLVTTGSEGYYGCESDIELYEQIHSLPTIDYLCIHIWPYTWGWTGRFVSPNSKARQELPLTILSDQLYLVFRRTESYMDLHHSVARRLRKPLVCEEFGYPRDSFEIAPGTPTTSRDLYYKYVMSFVGPDRQLSGCNFWAWGGSAQPLHPMWQPWDPYTGDPSQEEQGLYSVFLTDSTLHLFLKRLS
;
A
#
# COMPACT_ATOMS: atom_id res chain seq x y z
N MET A 1 1.67 -2.60 7.22
CA MET A 1 3.01 -3.29 7.36
C MET A 1 3.33 -3.98 6.05
N TRP A 2 3.75 -3.23 5.06
CA TRP A 2 4.02 -3.76 3.71
C TRP A 2 5.11 -4.86 3.68
N TYR A 3 6.08 -4.77 4.57
CA TYR A 3 7.27 -5.63 4.64
C TYR A 3 7.07 -6.95 5.42
N GLY A 4 5.87 -7.26 5.89
CA GLY A 4 5.63 -8.40 6.79
C GLY A 4 6.05 -9.75 6.22
N ALA A 5 5.79 -9.99 4.93
CA ALA A 5 6.22 -11.20 4.24
C ALA A 5 7.76 -11.32 4.19
N ILE A 6 8.45 -10.18 3.98
CA ILE A 6 9.92 -10.16 3.94
C ILE A 6 10.51 -10.46 5.32
N LEU A 7 9.94 -9.91 6.40
CA LEU A 7 10.37 -10.24 7.77
C LEU A 7 10.18 -11.74 8.10
N GLY A 8 9.18 -12.38 7.52
CA GLY A 8 8.97 -13.82 7.66
C GLY A 8 10.03 -14.67 6.99
N SER A 9 10.83 -14.11 6.06
CA SER A 9 11.83 -14.85 5.27
C SER A 9 13.15 -15.01 6.04
N GLU A 10 13.47 -16.21 6.45
CA GLU A 10 14.73 -16.52 7.13
C GLU A 10 15.91 -16.57 6.16
N GLY A 11 17.04 -15.94 6.52
CA GLY A 11 18.27 -16.00 5.73
C GLY A 11 18.37 -15.00 4.57
N GLN A 12 17.34 -14.17 4.33
CA GLN A 12 17.36 -13.13 3.30
C GLN A 12 16.82 -11.79 3.83
N GLY A 13 17.38 -11.31 4.94
CA GLY A 13 16.95 -10.05 5.58
C GLY A 13 15.69 -10.16 6.43
N GLY A 14 15.18 -11.38 6.61
CA GLY A 14 14.06 -11.66 7.49
C GLY A 14 14.46 -11.67 8.97
N ASP A 15 13.49 -11.35 9.81
CA ASP A 15 13.56 -11.39 11.26
C ASP A 15 12.21 -11.86 11.81
N ARG A 16 12.05 -13.16 11.93
CA ARG A 16 10.82 -13.79 12.44
C ARG A 16 10.52 -13.42 13.89
N GLN A 17 11.56 -13.21 14.70
CA GLN A 17 11.37 -12.80 16.08
C GLN A 17 10.76 -11.39 16.14
N ARG A 18 11.32 -10.45 15.39
CA ARG A 18 10.76 -9.11 15.24
C ARG A 18 9.33 -9.15 14.70
N LEU A 19 9.07 -9.94 13.66
CA LEU A 19 7.72 -10.08 13.10
C LEU A 19 6.72 -10.52 14.17
N CYS A 20 7.02 -11.56 14.95
CA CYS A 20 6.15 -12.02 16.02
C CYS A 20 5.91 -10.94 17.08
N GLN A 21 6.95 -10.23 17.52
CA GLN A 21 6.85 -9.15 18.51
C GLN A 21 6.00 -7.97 17.98
N GLU A 22 6.14 -7.62 16.71
CA GLU A 22 5.34 -6.56 16.09
C GLU A 22 3.87 -6.97 15.94
N LEU A 23 3.58 -8.22 15.57
CA LEU A 23 2.22 -8.75 15.54
C LEU A 23 1.57 -8.79 16.93
N ASP A 24 2.32 -9.19 17.95
CA ASP A 24 1.86 -9.17 19.36
C ASP A 24 1.52 -7.74 19.80
N THR A 25 2.37 -6.78 19.44
CA THR A 25 2.16 -5.36 19.74
C THR A 25 0.92 -4.81 19.03
N LEU A 26 0.76 -5.10 17.75
CA LEU A 26 -0.42 -4.69 16.97
C LEU A 26 -1.71 -5.25 17.58
N CYS A 27 -1.71 -6.52 18.00
CA CYS A 27 -2.83 -7.12 18.71
C CYS A 27 -3.14 -6.41 20.03
N ALA A 28 -2.12 -6.10 20.82
CA ALA A 28 -2.27 -5.38 22.08
C ALA A 28 -2.83 -3.95 21.88
N LEU A 29 -2.56 -3.33 20.74
CA LEU A 29 -3.14 -2.06 20.31
C LEU A 29 -4.55 -2.19 19.71
N GLY A 30 -5.11 -3.42 19.67
CA GLY A 30 -6.43 -3.68 19.08
C GLY A 30 -6.47 -3.66 17.55
N ILE A 31 -5.31 -3.63 16.88
CA ILE A 31 -5.20 -3.67 15.44
C ILE A 31 -5.26 -5.13 14.98
N LYS A 32 -6.30 -5.47 14.21
CA LYS A 32 -6.58 -6.85 13.82
C LYS A 32 -6.41 -7.10 12.31
N ASN A 33 -6.20 -6.05 11.54
CA ASN A 33 -6.04 -6.12 10.09
C ASN A 33 -4.71 -5.52 9.66
N VAL A 34 -3.98 -6.21 8.79
CA VAL A 34 -2.71 -5.73 8.24
C VAL A 34 -2.74 -5.90 6.72
N ARG A 35 -2.45 -4.82 6.00
CA ARG A 35 -2.27 -4.83 4.55
C ARG A 35 -0.80 -5.07 4.22
N VAL A 36 -0.49 -6.05 3.37
CA VAL A 36 0.87 -6.55 3.14
C VAL A 36 1.12 -6.80 1.65
N LEU A 37 2.31 -6.43 1.18
CA LEU A 37 2.81 -6.81 -0.15
C LEU A 37 3.19 -8.29 -0.15
N VAL A 38 2.70 -9.06 -1.12
CA VAL A 38 3.11 -10.47 -1.28
C VAL A 38 4.60 -10.59 -1.62
N GLY A 39 5.16 -9.60 -2.32
CA GLY A 39 6.57 -9.46 -2.65
C GLY A 39 6.79 -8.59 -3.88
N GLY A 40 8.03 -8.20 -4.13
CA GLY A 40 8.42 -7.39 -5.28
C GLY A 40 8.92 -8.19 -6.47
N GLU A 41 9.08 -7.52 -7.60
CA GLU A 41 9.53 -8.07 -8.88
C GLU A 41 10.86 -7.46 -9.34
N GLY A 42 11.61 -8.23 -10.15
CA GLY A 42 12.85 -7.78 -10.81
C GLY A 42 14.10 -7.88 -9.96
N MET A 43 15.24 -7.70 -10.59
CA MET A 43 16.57 -7.69 -9.96
C MET A 43 17.28 -6.36 -10.25
N TYR A 44 16.93 -5.33 -9.52
CA TYR A 44 17.47 -3.98 -9.72
C TYR A 44 18.52 -3.64 -8.65
N ASN A 45 19.63 -4.40 -8.65
CA ASN A 45 20.69 -4.24 -7.65
C ASN A 45 21.44 -2.90 -7.71
N ASP A 46 21.28 -2.17 -8.79
CA ASP A 46 21.83 -0.84 -9.02
C ASP A 46 20.85 0.31 -8.70
N LEU A 47 19.59 0.00 -8.39
CA LEU A 47 18.61 1.01 -7.96
C LEU A 47 18.51 1.03 -6.44
N SER A 48 18.79 2.18 -5.84
CA SER A 48 18.70 2.39 -4.38
C SER A 48 17.27 2.46 -3.86
N ASP A 49 16.33 2.81 -4.74
CA ASP A 49 14.91 2.95 -4.44
C ASP A 49 14.08 1.67 -4.68
N HIS A 50 14.75 0.52 -4.84
CA HIS A 50 14.10 -0.77 -5.06
C HIS A 50 14.31 -1.72 -3.88
N ILE A 51 13.23 -2.32 -3.38
CA ILE A 51 13.28 -3.27 -2.26
C ILE A 51 14.00 -4.56 -2.62
N ARG A 52 14.66 -5.15 -1.63
CA ARG A 52 15.38 -6.43 -1.73
C ARG A 52 15.21 -7.22 -0.45
N PRO A 53 15.12 -8.56 -0.55
CA PRO A 53 15.05 -9.38 -1.77
C PRO A 53 13.68 -9.29 -2.47
N THR A 54 13.61 -9.72 -3.73
CA THR A 54 12.39 -9.75 -4.51
C THR A 54 11.79 -11.16 -4.58
N LEU A 55 10.46 -11.23 -4.63
CA LEU A 55 9.72 -12.47 -4.70
C LEU A 55 9.82 -13.12 -6.08
N GLN A 56 9.69 -12.31 -7.13
CA GLN A 56 9.77 -12.77 -8.51
C GLN A 56 10.95 -12.08 -9.21
N PRO A 57 12.19 -12.60 -9.08
CA PRO A 57 13.37 -11.98 -9.69
C PRO A 57 13.34 -11.98 -11.22
N ARG A 58 12.67 -12.98 -11.84
CA ARG A 58 12.45 -13.12 -13.28
C ARG A 58 11.05 -13.65 -13.54
N PRO A 59 10.52 -13.52 -14.77
CA PRO A 59 9.17 -13.97 -15.10
C PRO A 59 8.94 -15.45 -14.77
N GLY A 60 8.07 -15.74 -13.80
CA GLY A 60 7.72 -17.09 -13.38
C GLY A 60 8.76 -17.80 -12.51
N GLU A 61 9.87 -17.16 -12.17
CA GLU A 61 10.84 -17.65 -11.18
C GLU A 61 10.52 -17.03 -9.83
N TYR A 62 10.34 -17.85 -8.80
CA TYR A 62 9.99 -17.39 -7.47
C TYR A 62 11.06 -17.69 -6.44
N ASN A 63 11.23 -16.78 -5.50
CA ASN A 63 12.10 -16.94 -4.36
C ASN A 63 11.37 -17.73 -3.27
N ASP A 64 11.71 -19.00 -3.12
CA ASP A 64 11.09 -19.91 -2.15
C ASP A 64 11.25 -19.42 -0.70
N THR A 65 12.35 -18.73 -0.38
CA THR A 65 12.56 -18.16 0.96
C THR A 65 11.54 -17.07 1.28
N LEU A 66 11.21 -16.22 0.32
CA LEU A 66 10.17 -15.20 0.48
C LEU A 66 8.76 -15.79 0.48
N LEU A 67 8.51 -16.82 -0.33
CA LEU A 67 7.26 -17.58 -0.26
C LEU A 67 7.06 -18.22 1.12
N ALA A 68 8.10 -18.83 1.68
CA ALA A 68 8.06 -19.36 3.04
C ALA A 68 7.89 -18.26 4.10
N GLY A 69 8.41 -17.05 3.83
CA GLY A 69 8.20 -15.88 4.68
C GLY A 69 6.75 -15.40 4.69
N LEU A 70 6.11 -15.37 3.53
CA LEU A 70 4.68 -15.06 3.40
C LEU A 70 3.84 -16.12 4.15
N ASP A 71 4.13 -17.40 3.98
CA ASP A 71 3.46 -18.50 4.70
C ASP A 71 3.62 -18.36 6.21
N PHE A 72 4.82 -18.02 6.68
CA PHE A 72 5.10 -17.83 8.11
C PHE A 72 4.31 -16.64 8.68
N MET A 73 4.30 -15.51 7.98
CA MET A 73 3.52 -14.34 8.40
C MET A 73 2.03 -14.68 8.51
N MET A 74 1.45 -15.35 7.51
CA MET A 74 0.05 -15.77 7.52
C MET A 74 -0.25 -16.71 8.70
N ALA A 75 0.62 -17.69 8.95
CA ALA A 75 0.47 -18.62 10.07
C ALA A 75 0.51 -17.88 11.43
N GLU A 76 1.45 -16.94 11.61
CA GLU A 76 1.58 -16.16 12.84
C GLU A 76 0.41 -15.18 13.04
N MET A 77 -0.11 -14.58 11.98
CA MET A 77 -1.33 -13.76 12.04
C MET A 77 -2.55 -14.60 12.43
N GLY A 78 -2.70 -15.79 11.86
CA GLY A 78 -3.78 -16.71 12.19
C GLY A 78 -3.81 -17.11 13.66
N LYS A 79 -2.65 -17.43 14.28
CA LYS A 79 -2.51 -17.73 15.71
C LYS A 79 -3.01 -16.60 16.61
N ARG A 80 -2.95 -15.35 16.13
CA ARG A 80 -3.35 -14.12 16.84
C ARG A 80 -4.77 -13.65 16.51
N GLY A 81 -5.50 -14.39 15.67
CA GLY A 81 -6.82 -13.97 15.18
C GLY A 81 -6.80 -12.71 14.33
N MET A 82 -5.64 -12.36 13.76
CA MET A 82 -5.48 -11.25 12.84
C MET A 82 -5.95 -11.60 11.44
N ARG A 83 -6.16 -10.59 10.61
CA ARG A 83 -6.57 -10.73 9.21
C ARG A 83 -5.58 -10.00 8.29
N ALA A 84 -5.29 -10.60 7.14
CA ALA A 84 -4.43 -10.02 6.11
C ALA A 84 -5.25 -9.52 4.92
N VAL A 85 -4.87 -8.37 4.39
CA VAL A 85 -5.17 -7.95 3.02
C VAL A 85 -3.86 -8.09 2.24
N LEU A 86 -3.84 -8.96 1.24
CA LEU A 86 -2.65 -9.24 0.44
C LEU A 86 -2.75 -8.55 -0.92
N TYR A 87 -1.90 -7.55 -1.17
CA TYR A 87 -1.84 -6.95 -2.49
C TYR A 87 -0.80 -7.63 -3.38
N LEU A 88 -1.24 -7.95 -4.61
CA LEU A 88 -0.54 -8.85 -5.53
C LEU A 88 0.47 -8.15 -6.41
N HIS A 89 0.19 -6.90 -6.77
CA HIS A 89 1.01 -6.08 -7.67
C HIS A 89 1.22 -4.67 -7.11
N ASN A 90 2.07 -3.90 -7.79
CA ASN A 90 2.28 -2.50 -7.49
C ASN A 90 2.38 -1.70 -8.81
N ALA A 91 1.82 -0.50 -8.85
CA ALA A 91 2.04 0.38 -10.00
C ALA A 91 3.41 1.08 -9.95
N TRP A 92 4.02 1.12 -8.75
CA TRP A 92 5.25 1.85 -8.49
C TRP A 92 6.51 0.98 -8.58
N GLN A 93 7.62 1.58 -9.02
CA GLN A 93 8.87 0.89 -9.27
C GLN A 93 9.61 0.41 -8.01
N TRP A 94 9.30 0.95 -6.83
CA TRP A 94 10.03 0.60 -5.61
C TRP A 94 9.95 -0.89 -5.23
N SER A 95 8.94 -1.59 -5.72
CA SER A 95 8.86 -3.05 -5.62
C SER A 95 8.96 -3.76 -6.99
N GLY A 96 9.37 -3.06 -8.05
CA GLY A 96 9.40 -3.55 -9.43
C GLY A 96 8.13 -3.20 -10.20
N GLY A 97 7.01 -3.75 -9.82
CA GLY A 97 5.68 -3.39 -10.30
C GLY A 97 5.54 -3.36 -11.82
N TYR A 98 4.78 -2.39 -12.32
CA TYR A 98 4.55 -2.23 -13.78
C TYR A 98 5.85 -2.18 -14.58
N GLY A 99 6.88 -1.51 -14.02
CA GLY A 99 8.16 -1.35 -14.68
C GLY A 99 8.88 -2.68 -14.93
N ALA A 100 8.84 -3.61 -13.98
CA ALA A 100 9.45 -4.92 -14.14
C ALA A 100 8.76 -5.75 -15.22
N TYR A 101 7.43 -5.77 -15.23
CA TYR A 101 6.67 -6.47 -16.27
C TYR A 101 6.89 -5.88 -17.67
N LEU A 102 7.03 -4.56 -17.76
CA LEU A 102 7.36 -3.89 -19.04
C LEU A 102 8.78 -4.23 -19.51
N GLU A 103 9.77 -4.25 -18.62
CA GLU A 103 11.12 -4.67 -18.97
C GLU A 103 11.13 -6.11 -19.49
N TRP A 104 10.45 -7.02 -18.82
CA TRP A 104 10.32 -8.41 -19.25
C TRP A 104 9.56 -8.57 -20.58
N ALA A 105 8.69 -7.63 -20.90
CA ALA A 105 8.04 -7.55 -22.21
C ALA A 105 8.89 -6.87 -23.29
N GLY A 106 10.16 -6.53 -23.00
CA GLY A 106 11.08 -5.92 -23.95
C GLY A 106 10.90 -4.40 -24.15
N MET A 107 10.19 -3.72 -23.24
CA MET A 107 9.89 -2.29 -23.32
C MET A 107 10.95 -1.39 -22.66
N GLY A 108 12.09 -1.97 -22.26
CA GLY A 108 13.18 -1.27 -21.59
C GLY A 108 13.02 -1.21 -20.07
N ARG A 109 14.08 -0.75 -19.40
CA ARG A 109 14.14 -0.68 -17.92
C ARG A 109 13.17 0.34 -17.36
N PRO A 110 12.72 0.13 -16.10
CA PRO A 110 11.90 1.11 -15.39
C PRO A 110 12.56 2.48 -15.34
N THR A 111 11.77 3.52 -15.57
CA THR A 111 12.21 4.91 -15.41
C THR A 111 11.97 5.35 -13.98
N PRO A 112 12.92 6.01 -13.29
CA PRO A 112 12.72 6.52 -11.95
C PRO A 112 11.59 7.56 -11.89
N ALA A 113 10.78 7.54 -10.83
CA ALA A 113 9.63 8.45 -10.65
C ALA A 113 10.04 9.93 -10.55
N VAL A 114 11.29 10.23 -10.21
CA VAL A 114 11.83 11.60 -10.19
C VAL A 114 11.78 12.27 -11.58
N VAL A 115 11.68 11.49 -12.67
CA VAL A 115 11.51 12.00 -14.04
C VAL A 115 10.07 11.74 -14.48
N TRP A 116 9.12 12.43 -13.83
CA TRP A 116 7.69 12.14 -13.88
C TRP A 116 7.12 11.94 -15.30
N ASN A 117 7.41 12.83 -16.23
CA ASN A 117 6.89 12.71 -17.60
C ASN A 117 7.41 11.47 -18.35
N GLN A 118 8.63 11.03 -18.06
CA GLN A 118 9.19 9.81 -18.65
C GLN A 118 8.60 8.58 -17.95
N TYR A 119 8.47 8.67 -16.62
CA TYR A 119 7.86 7.64 -15.81
C TYR A 119 6.44 7.33 -16.27
N THR A 120 5.56 8.33 -16.35
CA THR A 120 4.17 8.12 -16.76
C THR A 120 4.07 7.61 -18.20
N ARG A 121 4.89 8.14 -19.13
CA ARG A 121 4.93 7.64 -20.51
C ARG A 121 5.36 6.17 -20.59
N HIS A 122 6.31 5.73 -19.78
CA HIS A 122 6.75 4.35 -19.75
C HIS A 122 5.68 3.46 -19.11
N HIS A 123 5.24 3.80 -17.90
CA HIS A 123 4.34 2.96 -17.11
C HIS A 123 2.91 2.87 -17.67
N SER A 124 2.44 3.90 -18.40
CA SER A 124 1.13 3.85 -19.09
C SER A 124 1.02 2.74 -20.15
N GLN A 125 2.16 2.21 -20.60
CA GLN A 125 2.17 1.13 -21.56
C GLN A 125 1.76 -0.21 -20.94
N PHE A 126 1.90 -0.38 -19.60
CA PHE A 126 1.64 -1.65 -18.92
C PHE A 126 0.22 -2.17 -19.16
N VAL A 127 -0.79 -1.35 -18.92
CA VAL A 127 -2.20 -1.75 -19.07
C VAL A 127 -2.61 -2.06 -20.52
N ARG A 128 -1.79 -1.66 -21.49
CA ARG A 128 -1.99 -1.89 -22.94
C ARG A 128 -1.07 -2.96 -23.52
N ASN A 129 -0.13 -3.49 -22.73
CA ASN A 129 0.82 -4.49 -23.20
C ASN A 129 0.36 -5.91 -22.82
N ASP A 130 -0.05 -6.69 -23.79
CA ASP A 130 -0.61 -8.02 -23.57
C ASP A 130 0.41 -8.99 -22.95
N TYR A 131 1.70 -8.88 -23.25
CA TYR A 131 2.74 -9.72 -22.66
C TYR A 131 2.97 -9.39 -21.20
N ALA A 132 3.06 -8.11 -20.86
CA ALA A 132 3.19 -7.65 -19.47
C ALA A 132 1.98 -8.09 -18.63
N ARG A 133 0.77 -7.85 -19.15
CA ARG A 133 -0.49 -8.29 -18.51
C ARG A 133 -0.57 -9.80 -18.32
N ALA A 134 -0.15 -10.59 -19.32
CA ALA A 134 -0.15 -12.04 -19.23
C ALA A 134 0.84 -12.56 -18.17
N MET A 135 2.00 -11.92 -18.01
CA MET A 135 2.94 -12.25 -16.93
C MET A 135 2.36 -11.91 -15.56
N ALA A 136 1.77 -10.72 -15.40
CA ALA A 136 1.09 -10.33 -14.17
C ALA A 136 -0.07 -11.29 -13.82
N LEU A 137 -0.87 -11.69 -14.80
CA LEU A 137 -1.95 -12.66 -14.59
C LEU A 137 -1.43 -14.03 -14.12
N ARG A 138 -0.31 -14.49 -14.66
CA ARG A 138 0.32 -15.74 -14.18
C ARG A 138 0.78 -15.62 -12.72
N HIS A 139 1.34 -14.48 -12.34
CA HIS A 139 1.72 -14.20 -10.95
C HIS A 139 0.50 -14.23 -10.02
N THR A 140 -0.58 -13.53 -10.37
CA THR A 140 -1.85 -13.57 -9.63
C THR A 140 -2.33 -15.00 -9.42
N ARG A 141 -2.44 -15.78 -10.49
CA ARG A 141 -2.89 -17.18 -10.40
C ARG A 141 -1.98 -18.03 -9.52
N PHE A 142 -0.67 -17.84 -9.63
CA PHE A 142 0.31 -18.57 -8.83
C PHE A 142 0.15 -18.29 -7.33
N ILE A 143 0.07 -17.03 -6.93
CA ILE A 143 -0.07 -16.66 -5.50
C ILE A 143 -1.43 -17.08 -4.95
N VAL A 144 -2.52 -16.81 -5.66
CA VAL A 144 -3.88 -17.13 -5.17
C VAL A 144 -4.11 -18.65 -5.05
N SER A 145 -3.43 -19.45 -5.88
CA SER A 145 -3.51 -20.93 -5.82
C SER A 145 -2.58 -21.55 -4.76
N ARG A 146 -1.85 -20.73 -3.99
CA ARG A 146 -0.84 -21.23 -3.06
C ARG A 146 -1.46 -22.01 -1.91
N THR A 147 -0.76 -23.06 -1.48
CA THR A 147 -0.98 -23.75 -0.20
C THR A 147 0.12 -23.32 0.75
N ASN A 148 -0.25 -22.86 1.92
CA ASN A 148 0.68 -22.47 2.99
C ASN A 148 1.46 -23.70 3.47
N THR A 149 2.78 -23.65 3.35
CA THR A 149 3.66 -24.80 3.68
C THR A 149 3.78 -25.06 5.19
N ILE A 150 3.34 -24.13 6.03
CA ILE A 150 3.40 -24.23 7.50
C ILE A 150 2.09 -24.76 8.06
N THR A 151 0.95 -24.23 7.59
CA THR A 151 -0.37 -24.62 8.07
C THR A 151 -1.00 -25.77 7.28
N GLY A 152 -0.54 -26.01 6.06
CA GLY A 152 -1.13 -26.97 5.12
C GLY A 152 -2.44 -26.49 4.49
N LEU A 153 -2.93 -25.28 4.80
CA LEU A 153 -4.15 -24.72 4.24
C LEU A 153 -3.88 -24.08 2.87
N ALA A 154 -4.75 -24.30 1.90
CA ALA A 154 -4.75 -23.47 0.72
C ALA A 154 -5.14 -22.02 1.10
N TYR A 155 -4.54 -21.01 0.49
CA TYR A 155 -4.84 -19.60 0.83
C TYR A 155 -6.31 -19.26 0.67
N LYS A 156 -6.97 -19.84 -0.34
CA LYS A 156 -8.43 -19.68 -0.55
C LYS A 156 -9.30 -20.26 0.56
N ASP A 157 -8.74 -21.10 1.43
CA ASP A 157 -9.44 -21.74 2.56
C ASP A 157 -8.90 -21.23 3.92
N ASP A 158 -7.95 -20.27 3.91
CA ASP A 158 -7.31 -19.75 5.12
C ASP A 158 -8.11 -18.56 5.68
N PRO A 159 -8.79 -18.72 6.83
CA PRO A 159 -9.57 -17.65 7.44
C PRO A 159 -8.72 -16.44 7.89
N THR A 160 -7.39 -16.54 7.86
CA THR A 160 -6.49 -15.42 8.12
C THR A 160 -6.52 -14.40 6.97
N LEU A 161 -6.77 -14.85 5.75
CA LEU A 161 -6.96 -13.96 4.62
C LEU A 161 -8.34 -13.30 4.71
N MET A 162 -8.38 -11.98 4.64
CA MET A 162 -9.63 -11.21 4.54
C MET A 162 -9.93 -10.86 3.09
N ALA A 163 -8.92 -10.37 2.40
CA ALA A 163 -9.09 -9.90 1.03
C ALA A 163 -7.82 -10.05 0.19
N TRP A 164 -8.04 -10.30 -1.09
CA TRP A 164 -7.08 -10.09 -2.14
C TRP A 164 -7.21 -8.66 -2.67
N GLU A 165 -6.10 -8.00 -2.84
CA GLU A 165 -6.05 -6.70 -3.49
C GLU A 165 -5.30 -6.83 -4.81
N VAL A 166 -5.92 -6.33 -5.89
CA VAL A 166 -5.36 -6.49 -7.24
C VAL A 166 -3.97 -5.86 -7.34
N CYS A 167 -3.82 -4.63 -6.86
CA CYS A 167 -2.58 -3.89 -7.06
C CYS A 167 -2.50 -2.71 -6.09
N ASN A 168 -1.32 -2.42 -5.54
CA ASN A 168 -1.12 -1.14 -4.89
C ASN A 168 -1.17 -0.02 -5.93
N GLU A 169 -2.13 0.90 -5.74
CA GLU A 169 -2.30 2.14 -6.50
C GLU A 169 -2.32 1.95 -8.04
N PRO A 170 -3.20 1.06 -8.56
CA PRO A 170 -3.29 0.85 -10.00
C PRO A 170 -3.68 2.14 -10.73
N ARG A 171 -2.91 2.50 -11.77
CA ARG A 171 -3.09 3.72 -12.57
C ARG A 171 -3.01 3.45 -14.06
N ALA A 172 -3.70 4.29 -14.84
CA ALA A 172 -3.49 4.35 -16.29
C ALA A 172 -2.19 5.09 -16.65
N PHE A 173 -1.75 6.05 -15.80
CA PHE A 173 -0.66 6.99 -16.07
C PHE A 173 -0.85 7.78 -17.39
N ALA A 174 -2.08 7.89 -17.85
CA ALA A 174 -2.47 8.62 -19.04
C ALA A 174 -3.94 9.05 -18.94
N HIS A 175 -4.26 10.20 -19.54
CA HIS A 175 -5.61 10.78 -19.47
C HIS A 175 -6.50 10.40 -20.64
N ASP A 176 -5.97 9.69 -21.65
CA ASP A 176 -6.76 9.25 -22.80
C ASP A 176 -7.68 8.07 -22.46
N ASP A 177 -8.86 8.04 -23.08
CA ASP A 177 -9.90 7.06 -22.80
C ASP A 177 -9.46 5.62 -23.12
N ILE A 178 -8.62 5.44 -24.15
CA ILE A 178 -8.13 4.11 -24.55
C ILE A 178 -7.32 3.50 -23.41
N THR A 179 -6.41 4.27 -22.82
CA THR A 179 -5.55 3.78 -21.72
C THR A 179 -6.36 3.62 -20.42
N LYS A 180 -7.32 4.50 -20.14
CA LYS A 180 -8.27 4.35 -19.02
C LYS A 180 -9.12 3.09 -19.14
N GLN A 181 -9.66 2.80 -20.31
CA GLN A 181 -10.43 1.57 -20.56
C GLN A 181 -9.54 0.32 -20.52
N ALA A 182 -8.27 0.43 -20.88
CA ALA A 182 -7.31 -0.66 -20.71
C ALA A 182 -7.04 -0.95 -19.21
N LEU A 183 -6.99 0.08 -18.35
CA LEU A 183 -6.91 -0.09 -16.89
C LEU A 183 -8.13 -0.85 -16.36
N LEU A 184 -9.34 -0.42 -16.71
CA LEU A 184 -10.58 -1.12 -16.34
C LEU A 184 -10.55 -2.59 -16.79
N SER A 185 -10.15 -2.83 -18.04
CA SER A 185 -10.03 -4.19 -18.60
C SER A 185 -9.02 -5.05 -17.83
N TRP A 186 -7.88 -4.48 -17.45
CA TRP A 186 -6.86 -5.19 -16.68
C TRP A 186 -7.34 -5.53 -15.26
N ILE A 187 -7.94 -4.59 -14.54
CA ILE A 187 -8.50 -4.83 -13.20
C ILE A 187 -9.59 -5.92 -13.27
N ARG A 188 -10.48 -5.86 -14.27
CA ARG A 188 -11.47 -6.91 -14.50
C ARG A 188 -10.81 -8.27 -14.67
N GLN A 189 -9.84 -8.39 -15.56
CA GLN A 189 -9.12 -9.64 -15.82
C GLN A 189 -8.47 -10.21 -14.55
N GLN A 190 -7.86 -9.36 -13.74
CA GLN A 190 -7.21 -9.80 -12.50
C GLN A 190 -8.23 -10.25 -11.46
N SER A 191 -9.27 -9.46 -11.21
CA SER A 191 -10.30 -9.78 -10.22
C SER A 191 -11.15 -11.01 -10.60
N GLU A 192 -11.42 -11.22 -11.89
CA GLU A 192 -12.06 -12.43 -12.38
C GLU A 192 -11.18 -13.67 -12.15
N ALA A 193 -9.87 -13.57 -12.42
CA ALA A 193 -8.94 -14.67 -12.19
C ALA A 193 -8.79 -15.01 -10.69
N ILE A 194 -8.85 -14.02 -9.82
CA ILE A 194 -8.88 -14.24 -8.37
C ILE A 194 -10.16 -14.98 -7.99
N LYS A 195 -11.33 -14.50 -8.39
CA LYS A 195 -12.63 -15.10 -8.04
C LYS A 195 -12.84 -16.49 -8.66
N GLU A 196 -12.20 -16.78 -9.79
CA GLU A 196 -12.19 -18.13 -10.39
C GLU A 196 -11.51 -19.17 -9.49
N ILE A 197 -10.44 -18.76 -8.77
CA ILE A 197 -9.66 -19.64 -7.90
C ILE A 197 -10.21 -19.60 -6.47
N ASP A 198 -10.51 -18.40 -5.99
CA ASP A 198 -10.96 -18.09 -4.64
C ASP A 198 -12.26 -17.27 -4.66
N PRO A 199 -13.41 -17.91 -4.72
CA PRO A 199 -14.70 -17.24 -4.71
C PRO A 199 -15.12 -16.73 -3.32
N GLN A 200 -14.42 -17.11 -2.24
CA GLN A 200 -14.85 -16.87 -0.87
C GLN A 200 -14.32 -15.56 -0.29
N HIS A 201 -13.01 -15.28 -0.48
CA HIS A 201 -12.41 -14.08 0.08
C HIS A 201 -12.81 -12.82 -0.71
N LEU A 202 -12.79 -11.70 -0.01
CA LEU A 202 -13.08 -10.40 -0.61
C LEU A 202 -12.01 -10.04 -1.63
N VAL A 203 -12.40 -9.23 -2.62
CA VAL A 203 -11.48 -8.66 -3.62
C VAL A 203 -11.68 -7.16 -3.69
N THR A 204 -10.58 -6.42 -3.70
CA THR A 204 -10.55 -4.97 -3.91
C THR A 204 -9.46 -4.58 -4.90
N THR A 205 -9.41 -3.31 -5.24
CA THR A 205 -8.54 -2.81 -6.31
C THR A 205 -7.19 -2.33 -5.81
N GLY A 206 -7.11 -1.72 -4.60
CA GLY A 206 -5.96 -0.97 -4.10
C GLY A 206 -5.85 0.46 -4.66
N SER A 207 -6.95 1.00 -5.20
CA SER A 207 -6.97 2.31 -5.84
C SER A 207 -6.85 3.46 -4.84
N GLU A 208 -6.09 4.51 -5.22
CA GLU A 208 -6.11 5.78 -4.49
C GLU A 208 -7.48 6.49 -4.55
N GLY A 209 -8.37 6.08 -5.46
CA GLY A 209 -9.62 6.76 -5.72
C GLY A 209 -9.58 7.68 -6.95
N TYR A 210 -10.17 8.87 -6.83
CA TYR A 210 -10.23 9.87 -7.90
C TYR A 210 -8.89 10.16 -8.55
N TYR A 211 -7.84 10.38 -7.74
CA TYR A 211 -6.49 10.64 -8.27
C TYR A 211 -5.87 9.40 -8.93
N GLY A 212 -6.08 8.22 -8.38
CA GLY A 212 -5.63 6.95 -8.98
C GLY A 212 -6.33 6.62 -10.30
N CYS A 213 -7.51 7.17 -10.52
CA CYS A 213 -8.26 7.08 -11.77
C CYS A 213 -8.05 8.30 -12.70
N GLU A 214 -6.88 8.94 -12.66
CA GLU A 214 -6.50 10.09 -13.50
C GLU A 214 -7.50 11.27 -13.41
N SER A 215 -8.00 11.53 -12.19
CA SER A 215 -9.02 12.53 -11.90
C SER A 215 -10.36 12.28 -12.60
N ASP A 216 -10.73 11.02 -12.76
CA ASP A 216 -11.95 10.57 -13.41
C ASP A 216 -12.79 9.71 -12.43
N ILE A 217 -13.82 10.32 -11.86
CA ILE A 217 -14.69 9.64 -10.91
C ILE A 217 -15.62 8.61 -11.58
N GLU A 218 -15.89 8.77 -12.86
CA GLU A 218 -16.72 7.81 -13.62
C GLU A 218 -15.91 6.53 -13.86
N LEU A 219 -14.63 6.65 -14.19
CA LEU A 219 -13.74 5.50 -14.27
C LEU A 219 -13.63 4.76 -12.93
N TYR A 220 -13.50 5.51 -11.83
CA TYR A 220 -13.49 4.92 -10.49
C TYR A 220 -14.77 4.14 -10.20
N GLU A 221 -15.95 4.72 -10.53
CA GLU A 221 -17.23 4.05 -10.37
C GLU A 221 -17.35 2.82 -11.27
N GLN A 222 -16.94 2.88 -12.53
CA GLN A 222 -16.94 1.75 -13.47
C GLN A 222 -16.08 0.59 -12.95
N ILE A 223 -14.86 0.88 -12.46
CA ILE A 223 -13.96 -0.14 -11.89
C ILE A 223 -14.61 -0.81 -10.68
N HIS A 224 -15.14 -0.03 -9.73
CA HIS A 224 -15.71 -0.59 -8.51
C HIS A 224 -17.13 -1.15 -8.68
N SER A 225 -17.79 -0.91 -9.83
CA SER A 225 -19.05 -1.56 -10.20
C SER A 225 -18.87 -3.01 -10.65
N LEU A 226 -17.65 -3.45 -10.95
CA LEU A 226 -17.37 -4.83 -11.32
C LEU A 226 -17.93 -5.80 -10.27
N PRO A 227 -18.63 -6.87 -10.67
CA PRO A 227 -19.22 -7.84 -9.74
C PRO A 227 -18.16 -8.61 -8.94
N THR A 228 -16.93 -8.66 -9.43
CA THR A 228 -15.78 -9.30 -8.78
C THR A 228 -15.07 -8.42 -7.75
N ILE A 229 -15.43 -7.14 -7.63
CA ILE A 229 -14.89 -6.22 -6.62
C ILE A 229 -15.92 -6.10 -5.50
N ASP A 230 -15.54 -6.45 -4.27
CA ASP A 230 -16.45 -6.53 -3.13
C ASP A 230 -16.58 -5.22 -2.36
N TYR A 231 -15.52 -4.42 -2.31
CA TYR A 231 -15.52 -3.12 -1.63
C TYR A 231 -14.67 -2.08 -2.36
N LEU A 232 -14.99 -0.81 -2.14
CA LEU A 232 -14.24 0.32 -2.66
C LEU A 232 -13.08 0.65 -1.74
N CYS A 233 -11.98 1.11 -2.30
CA CYS A 233 -10.86 1.63 -1.54
C CYS A 233 -10.39 3.00 -2.03
N ILE A 234 -9.82 3.76 -1.11
CA ILE A 234 -9.16 5.04 -1.36
C ILE A 234 -7.88 5.12 -0.55
N HIS A 235 -6.91 5.89 -1.06
CA HIS A 235 -5.75 6.36 -0.32
C HIS A 235 -5.81 7.88 -0.16
N ILE A 236 -5.23 8.44 0.89
CA ILE A 236 -5.26 9.88 1.13
C ILE A 236 -3.87 10.38 1.57
N TRP A 237 -3.23 11.14 0.68
CA TRP A 237 -1.87 11.64 0.84
C TRP A 237 -1.80 13.16 0.78
N PRO A 238 -2.23 13.88 1.83
CA PRO A 238 -2.41 15.34 1.78
C PRO A 238 -1.15 16.10 1.44
N TYR A 239 0.00 15.66 1.95
CA TYR A 239 1.27 16.29 1.69
C TYR A 239 1.73 16.06 0.24
N THR A 240 1.75 14.79 -0.19
CA THR A 240 2.18 14.39 -1.54
C THR A 240 1.29 15.02 -2.62
N TRP A 241 0.00 15.18 -2.35
CA TRP A 241 -0.96 15.83 -3.27
C TRP A 241 -0.99 17.35 -3.17
N GLY A 242 -0.09 17.96 -2.39
CA GLY A 242 0.00 19.41 -2.27
C GLY A 242 -1.20 20.07 -1.58
N TRP A 243 -1.95 19.33 -0.77
CA TRP A 243 -3.11 19.88 -0.06
C TRP A 243 -2.74 20.88 1.04
N THR A 244 -1.53 20.86 1.49
CA THR A 244 -0.96 21.79 2.45
C THR A 244 -0.68 23.20 1.87
N GLY A 245 -0.95 23.41 0.57
CA GLY A 245 -0.72 24.67 -0.11
C GLY A 245 0.74 24.93 -0.51
N ARG A 246 1.68 24.10 -0.09
CA ARG A 246 3.09 24.14 -0.49
C ARG A 246 3.61 22.73 -0.68
N PHE A 247 3.88 22.36 -1.92
CA PHE A 247 4.76 21.24 -2.20
C PHE A 247 6.20 21.69 -1.94
N VAL A 248 6.76 21.30 -0.81
CA VAL A 248 8.18 21.47 -0.53
C VAL A 248 8.85 20.15 -0.85
N SER A 249 9.66 20.13 -1.92
CA SER A 249 10.44 18.93 -2.27
C SER A 249 11.17 18.41 -1.03
N PRO A 250 11.19 17.10 -0.79
CA PRO A 250 11.90 16.48 0.32
C PRO A 250 13.33 16.98 0.52
N ASN A 251 14.01 17.38 -0.55
CA ASN A 251 15.40 17.80 -0.56
C ASN A 251 15.61 19.32 -0.53
N SER A 252 14.59 20.17 -0.27
CA SER A 252 14.74 21.63 -0.30
C SER A 252 15.12 22.20 1.06
N LYS A 253 16.11 23.12 1.07
CA LYS A 253 16.50 23.89 2.26
C LYS A 253 15.37 24.74 2.87
N ALA A 254 14.29 24.99 2.13
CA ALA A 254 13.10 25.71 2.60
C ALA A 254 12.27 24.92 3.64
N ARG A 255 12.62 23.67 3.93
CA ARG A 255 11.98 22.79 4.91
C ARG A 255 12.15 23.27 6.37
N GLN A 256 13.23 23.97 6.67
CA GLN A 256 13.67 24.28 8.05
C GLN A 256 13.07 25.56 8.67
N GLU A 257 12.27 26.34 7.91
CA GLU A 257 11.91 27.71 8.34
C GLU A 257 10.39 27.97 8.45
N LEU A 258 9.53 26.95 8.57
CA LEU A 258 8.08 27.19 8.67
C LEU A 258 7.64 27.39 10.13
N PRO A 259 7.04 28.55 10.50
CA PRO A 259 6.50 28.77 11.83
C PRO A 259 5.34 27.83 12.16
N LEU A 260 5.24 27.40 13.42
CA LEU A 260 4.16 26.54 13.94
C LEU A 260 2.73 27.07 13.69
N THR A 261 2.55 28.38 13.56
CA THR A 261 1.27 29.03 13.25
C THR A 261 0.76 28.71 11.83
N ILE A 262 1.67 28.41 10.89
CA ILE A 262 1.31 28.01 9.52
C ILE A 262 0.77 26.58 9.50
N LEU A 263 1.15 25.73 10.44
CA LEU A 263 0.70 24.33 10.52
C LEU A 263 -0.79 24.24 10.87
N SER A 264 -1.35 25.13 11.70
CA SER A 264 -2.77 25.09 12.08
C SER A 264 -3.71 25.42 10.89
N ASP A 265 -3.36 26.46 10.12
CA ASP A 265 -4.17 26.86 8.95
C ASP A 265 -4.05 25.86 7.81
N GLN A 266 -2.85 25.27 7.62
CA GLN A 266 -2.63 24.21 6.66
C GLN A 266 -3.41 22.95 7.04
N LEU A 267 -3.43 22.57 8.32
CA LEU A 267 -4.14 21.39 8.79
C LEU A 267 -5.66 21.53 8.62
N TYR A 268 -6.22 22.75 8.81
CA TYR A 268 -7.62 23.00 8.52
C TYR A 268 -7.98 22.78 7.04
N LEU A 269 -7.15 23.28 6.12
CA LEU A 269 -7.35 23.04 4.69
C LEU A 269 -7.25 21.55 4.33
N VAL A 270 -6.31 20.83 4.95
CA VAL A 270 -6.16 19.38 4.80
C VAL A 270 -7.42 18.66 5.26
N PHE A 271 -7.98 19.00 6.41
CA PHE A 271 -9.21 18.41 6.92
C PHE A 271 -10.37 18.62 5.95
N ARG A 272 -10.59 19.85 5.46
CA ARG A 272 -11.65 20.14 4.51
C ARG A 272 -11.51 19.38 3.19
N ARG A 273 -10.30 19.26 2.66
CA ARG A 273 -10.04 18.50 1.43
C ARG A 273 -10.20 17.00 1.66
N THR A 274 -9.75 16.49 2.80
CA THR A 274 -9.96 15.09 3.19
C THR A 274 -11.45 14.75 3.27
N GLU A 275 -12.26 15.59 3.95
CA GLU A 275 -13.70 15.41 4.04
C GLU A 275 -14.36 15.40 2.65
N SER A 276 -14.04 16.39 1.82
CA SER A 276 -14.60 16.47 0.45
C SER A 276 -14.20 15.24 -0.39
N TYR A 277 -12.99 14.73 -0.22
CA TYR A 277 -12.51 13.54 -0.92
C TYR A 277 -13.27 12.28 -0.45
N MET A 278 -13.45 12.13 0.85
CA MET A 278 -14.24 11.03 1.42
C MET A 278 -15.70 11.09 0.97
N ASP A 279 -16.33 12.27 1.01
CA ASP A 279 -17.72 12.45 0.59
C ASP A 279 -17.93 12.10 -0.89
N LEU A 280 -17.00 12.50 -1.75
CA LEU A 280 -17.02 12.14 -3.18
C LEU A 280 -17.08 10.62 -3.35
N HIS A 281 -16.17 9.89 -2.73
CA HIS A 281 -16.07 8.44 -2.87
C HIS A 281 -17.17 7.69 -2.12
N HIS A 282 -17.60 8.20 -0.96
CA HIS A 282 -18.75 7.66 -0.24
C HIS A 282 -20.04 7.76 -1.06
N SER A 283 -20.22 8.84 -1.85
CA SER A 283 -21.34 8.96 -2.75
C SER A 283 -21.38 7.84 -3.81
N VAL A 284 -20.23 7.45 -4.34
CA VAL A 284 -20.08 6.30 -5.25
C VAL A 284 -20.39 4.99 -4.51
N ALA A 285 -19.80 4.79 -3.33
CA ALA A 285 -20.00 3.60 -2.52
C ALA A 285 -21.49 3.36 -2.21
N ARG A 286 -22.21 4.42 -1.87
CA ARG A 286 -23.67 4.36 -1.66
C ARG A 286 -24.45 3.96 -2.91
N ARG A 287 -24.10 4.51 -4.10
CA ARG A 287 -24.74 4.12 -5.36
C ARG A 287 -24.52 2.65 -5.68
N LEU A 288 -23.27 2.19 -5.48
CA LEU A 288 -22.90 0.80 -5.73
C LEU A 288 -23.32 -0.16 -4.61
N ARG A 289 -23.75 0.35 -3.44
CA ARG A 289 -24.10 -0.42 -2.24
C ARG A 289 -22.96 -1.33 -1.78
N LYS A 290 -21.73 -0.83 -1.84
CA LYS A 290 -20.53 -1.52 -1.40
C LYS A 290 -19.84 -0.73 -0.28
N PRO A 291 -19.12 -1.39 0.65
CA PRO A 291 -18.32 -0.70 1.66
C PRO A 291 -17.23 0.17 1.03
N LEU A 292 -16.81 1.22 1.73
CA LEU A 292 -15.65 2.04 1.40
C LEU A 292 -14.60 1.94 2.50
N VAL A 293 -13.36 1.63 2.14
CA VAL A 293 -12.21 1.54 3.05
C VAL A 293 -11.14 2.55 2.64
N CYS A 294 -10.61 3.30 3.60
CA CYS A 294 -9.39 4.08 3.40
C CYS A 294 -8.19 3.17 3.68
N GLU A 295 -7.59 2.59 2.64
CA GLU A 295 -6.53 1.56 2.79
C GLU A 295 -5.16 2.16 3.09
N GLU A 296 -4.96 3.42 2.74
CA GLU A 296 -3.79 4.19 3.15
C GLU A 296 -4.17 5.62 3.49
N PHE A 297 -3.62 6.12 4.56
CA PHE A 297 -3.52 7.54 4.84
C PHE A 297 -2.28 7.80 5.68
N GLY A 298 -1.62 8.90 5.41
CA GLY A 298 -0.41 9.28 6.11
C GLY A 298 -0.29 10.79 6.29
N TYR A 299 0.46 11.17 7.30
CA TYR A 299 0.88 12.55 7.53
C TYR A 299 2.30 12.56 8.07
N PRO A 300 3.19 13.47 7.59
CA PRO A 300 4.57 13.49 8.02
C PRO A 300 4.72 13.85 9.51
N ARG A 301 5.87 13.56 10.10
CA ARG A 301 6.25 14.07 11.43
C ARG A 301 6.33 15.58 11.41
N ASP A 302 6.17 16.20 12.58
CA ASP A 302 6.32 17.66 12.73
C ASP A 302 7.72 18.08 12.24
N SER A 303 7.78 19.21 11.54
CA SER A 303 9.01 19.71 10.91
C SER A 303 9.69 18.76 9.93
N PHE A 304 8.97 17.73 9.46
CA PHE A 304 9.52 16.68 8.57
C PHE A 304 10.71 15.93 9.16
N GLU A 305 10.74 15.81 10.47
CA GLU A 305 11.71 14.96 11.15
C GLU A 305 11.48 13.49 10.77
N ILE A 306 12.55 12.69 10.81
CA ILE A 306 12.50 11.27 10.45
C ILE A 306 12.89 10.36 11.62
N ALA A 307 13.54 10.88 12.64
CA ALA A 307 14.01 10.08 13.76
C ALA A 307 12.85 9.57 14.63
N PRO A 308 12.85 8.30 15.06
CA PRO A 308 11.87 7.77 16.01
C PRO A 308 11.80 8.62 17.29
N GLY A 309 10.55 8.85 17.78
CA GLY A 309 10.31 9.64 19.00
C GLY A 309 10.33 11.15 18.81
N THR A 310 10.58 11.67 17.60
CA THR A 310 10.36 13.09 17.31
C THR A 310 8.86 13.42 17.27
N PRO A 311 8.47 14.70 17.49
CA PRO A 311 7.06 15.07 17.61
C PRO A 311 6.20 14.66 16.40
N THR A 312 4.95 14.26 16.68
CA THR A 312 3.96 13.84 15.68
C THR A 312 2.60 14.52 15.87
N THR A 313 2.60 15.76 16.41
CA THR A 313 1.38 16.48 16.81
C THR A 313 0.37 16.62 15.66
N SER A 314 0.84 17.08 14.49
CA SER A 314 -0.02 17.26 13.30
C SER A 314 -0.50 15.93 12.77
N ARG A 315 0.35 14.90 12.75
CA ARG A 315 0.00 13.53 12.39
C ARG A 315 -1.10 12.99 13.31
N ASP A 316 -0.95 13.13 14.62
CA ASP A 316 -1.90 12.59 15.59
C ASP A 316 -3.28 13.24 15.45
N LEU A 317 -3.33 14.56 15.20
CA LEU A 317 -4.56 15.27 14.90
C LEU A 317 -5.19 14.78 13.59
N TYR A 318 -4.39 14.60 12.54
CA TYR A 318 -4.86 14.12 11.25
C TYR A 318 -5.37 12.68 11.33
N TYR A 319 -4.64 11.78 12.00
CA TYR A 319 -5.04 10.39 12.20
C TYR A 319 -6.36 10.30 12.97
N LYS A 320 -6.49 11.05 14.07
CA LYS A 320 -7.74 11.14 14.82
C LYS A 320 -8.89 11.61 13.94
N TYR A 321 -8.65 12.57 13.06
CA TYR A 321 -9.65 13.09 12.13
C TYR A 321 -10.10 12.01 11.14
N VAL A 322 -9.19 11.36 10.42
CA VAL A 322 -9.53 10.28 9.48
C VAL A 322 -10.24 9.13 10.19
N MET A 323 -9.75 8.71 11.34
CA MET A 323 -10.36 7.64 12.14
C MET A 323 -11.77 7.99 12.64
N SER A 324 -12.15 9.27 12.72
CA SER A 324 -13.50 9.69 13.11
C SER A 324 -14.57 9.39 12.05
N PHE A 325 -14.16 9.13 10.81
CA PHE A 325 -15.05 8.74 9.72
C PHE A 325 -15.35 7.25 9.66
N VAL A 326 -14.73 6.45 10.53
CA VAL A 326 -14.90 4.98 10.57
C VAL A 326 -16.00 4.60 11.55
N GLY A 327 -16.95 3.81 11.11
CA GLY A 327 -17.98 3.24 11.97
C GLY A 327 -19.28 2.88 11.24
N PRO A 328 -20.23 2.26 11.93
CA PRO A 328 -21.57 2.06 11.42
C PRO A 328 -22.18 3.41 11.05
N ASP A 329 -22.81 3.49 9.89
CA ASP A 329 -23.45 4.70 9.34
C ASP A 329 -22.48 5.89 9.12
N ARG A 330 -21.18 5.63 9.10
CA ARG A 330 -20.14 6.59 8.72
C ARG A 330 -19.70 6.41 7.28
N GLN A 331 -18.83 7.33 6.80
CA GLN A 331 -18.32 7.29 5.42
C GLN A 331 -17.43 6.08 5.16
N LEU A 332 -16.66 5.64 6.17
CA LEU A 332 -15.71 4.55 6.04
C LEU A 332 -16.13 3.33 6.85
N SER A 333 -16.02 2.15 6.25
CA SER A 333 -16.16 0.86 6.91
C SER A 333 -14.88 0.42 7.65
N GLY A 334 -13.74 1.00 7.28
CA GLY A 334 -12.44 0.74 7.88
C GLY A 334 -11.38 1.72 7.41
N CYS A 335 -10.25 1.75 8.10
CA CYS A 335 -9.07 2.48 7.64
C CYS A 335 -7.78 1.83 8.11
N ASN A 336 -6.72 1.92 7.27
CA ASN A 336 -5.36 1.54 7.59
C ASN A 336 -4.46 2.77 7.48
N PHE A 337 -3.70 3.07 8.50
CA PHE A 337 -2.70 4.11 8.42
C PHE A 337 -1.43 3.61 7.71
N TRP A 338 -0.77 4.49 7.01
CA TRP A 338 0.55 4.25 6.46
C TRP A 338 1.60 5.00 7.29
N ALA A 339 2.56 4.29 7.89
CA ALA A 339 2.58 2.84 7.93
C ALA A 339 3.21 2.38 9.24
N TRP A 340 3.10 1.13 9.56
CA TRP A 340 3.68 0.57 10.77
C TRP A 340 5.20 0.49 10.64
N GLY A 341 5.95 1.18 11.49
CA GLY A 341 7.41 1.12 11.62
C GLY A 341 7.87 0.24 12.78
N GLY A 342 6.99 0.07 13.78
CA GLY A 342 7.22 -0.83 14.91
C GLY A 342 8.47 -0.51 15.71
N SER A 343 9.29 -1.52 15.94
CA SER A 343 10.55 -1.41 16.68
C SER A 343 11.76 -1.02 15.80
N ALA A 344 11.56 -0.78 14.50
CA ALA A 344 12.66 -0.46 13.60
C ALA A 344 13.42 0.80 14.03
N GLN A 345 14.72 0.77 13.81
CA GLN A 345 15.60 1.93 13.94
C GLN A 345 16.21 2.20 12.56
N PRO A 346 15.78 3.26 11.85
CA PRO A 346 16.37 3.62 10.57
C PRO A 346 17.86 3.87 10.72
N LEU A 347 18.69 3.29 9.84
CA LEU A 347 20.14 3.51 9.85
C LEU A 347 20.54 4.66 8.96
N HIS A 348 19.79 4.89 7.88
CA HIS A 348 20.03 5.96 6.91
C HIS A 348 18.74 6.73 6.62
N PRO A 349 18.81 8.01 6.21
CA PRO A 349 17.64 8.77 5.80
C PRO A 349 16.89 8.19 4.61
N MET A 350 17.61 7.62 3.65
CA MET A 350 17.06 6.82 2.55
C MET A 350 17.48 5.37 2.74
N TRP A 351 16.56 4.44 2.54
CA TRP A 351 16.82 3.01 2.72
C TRP A 351 18.01 2.55 1.88
N GLN A 352 18.86 1.74 2.49
CA GLN A 352 19.94 1.06 1.81
C GLN A 352 19.75 -0.46 1.93
N PRO A 353 20.30 -1.26 1.00
CA PRO A 353 20.20 -2.69 1.08
C PRO A 353 20.66 -3.21 2.45
N TRP A 354 19.79 -4.00 3.07
CA TRP A 354 19.97 -4.60 4.40
C TRP A 354 19.72 -3.67 5.60
N ASP A 355 19.31 -2.43 5.38
CA ASP A 355 18.76 -1.63 6.47
C ASP A 355 17.48 -2.28 7.01
N PRO A 356 17.16 -2.08 8.30
CA PRO A 356 15.89 -2.53 8.84
C PRO A 356 14.72 -1.92 8.06
N TYR A 357 13.73 -2.74 7.71
CA TYR A 357 12.51 -2.24 7.10
C TYR A 357 11.73 -1.39 8.09
N THR A 358 11.28 -0.23 7.63
CA THR A 358 10.37 0.67 8.33
C THR A 358 8.99 0.68 7.66
N GLY A 359 8.08 1.52 8.11
CA GLY A 359 6.81 1.76 7.41
C GLY A 359 7.01 2.44 6.04
N ASP A 360 8.07 3.22 5.89
CA ASP A 360 8.40 3.92 4.65
C ASP A 360 9.13 2.96 3.69
N PRO A 361 8.65 2.76 2.45
CA PRO A 361 9.35 1.96 1.47
C PRO A 361 10.62 2.65 0.97
N SER A 362 11.42 1.95 0.18
CA SER A 362 12.79 2.33 -0.17
C SER A 362 12.96 3.68 -0.86
N GLN A 363 11.92 4.17 -1.55
CA GLN A 363 11.95 5.49 -2.22
C GLN A 363 11.61 6.67 -1.30
N GLU A 364 11.19 6.41 -0.07
CA GLU A 364 10.78 7.42 0.91
C GLU A 364 11.85 7.62 1.99
N GLU A 365 11.83 8.81 2.62
CA GLU A 365 12.68 9.09 3.77
C GLU A 365 12.26 8.22 4.95
N GLN A 366 13.20 7.41 5.44
CA GLN A 366 12.94 6.37 6.44
C GLN A 366 12.60 6.96 7.81
N GLY A 367 11.33 6.87 8.19
CA GLY A 367 10.79 7.42 9.43
C GLY A 367 9.79 8.56 9.21
N LEU A 368 9.68 9.11 8.00
CA LEU A 368 8.80 10.27 7.74
C LEU A 368 7.33 9.95 8.01
N TYR A 369 6.83 8.81 7.53
CA TYR A 369 5.45 8.34 7.75
C TYR A 369 5.37 7.17 8.73
N SER A 370 6.47 6.50 9.02
CA SER A 370 6.50 5.37 9.95
C SER A 370 5.95 5.73 11.33
N VAL A 371 5.10 4.84 11.85
CA VAL A 371 4.64 4.88 13.25
C VAL A 371 5.49 3.92 14.06
N PHE A 372 6.36 4.46 14.89
CA PHE A 372 7.26 3.70 15.75
C PHE A 372 6.68 3.48 17.16
N LEU A 373 7.23 2.52 17.89
CA LEU A 373 6.81 2.23 19.27
C LEU A 373 7.01 3.41 20.25
N THR A 374 7.87 4.36 19.88
CA THR A 374 8.15 5.57 20.68
C THR A 374 7.22 6.74 20.38
N ASP A 375 6.31 6.60 19.40
CA ASP A 375 5.47 7.70 18.94
C ASP A 375 4.20 7.87 19.79
N SER A 376 3.81 9.13 20.03
CA SER A 376 2.55 9.47 20.69
C SER A 376 1.32 9.00 19.91
N THR A 377 1.45 8.78 18.62
CA THR A 377 0.40 8.23 17.74
C THR A 377 -0.22 6.94 18.29
N LEU A 378 0.55 6.11 19.00
CA LEU A 378 0.05 4.85 19.60
C LEU A 378 -1.09 5.05 20.60
N HIS A 379 -1.12 6.21 21.30
CA HIS A 379 -2.20 6.51 22.25
C HIS A 379 -3.58 6.64 21.58
N LEU A 380 -3.64 6.88 20.28
CA LEU A 380 -4.89 6.94 19.51
C LEU A 380 -5.55 5.56 19.42
N PHE A 381 -4.75 4.51 19.35
CA PHE A 381 -5.25 3.14 19.23
C PHE A 381 -5.70 2.59 20.58
N LEU A 382 -4.95 2.86 21.64
CA LEU A 382 -5.30 2.42 23.01
C LEU A 382 -6.65 2.95 23.50
N LYS A 383 -7.03 4.19 23.13
CA LYS A 383 -8.30 4.80 23.52
C LYS A 383 -9.54 4.17 22.88
N ARG A 384 -9.39 3.30 21.89
CA ARG A 384 -10.50 2.57 21.25
C ARG A 384 -10.81 1.24 21.92
N LEU A 385 -9.97 0.80 22.83
CA LEU A 385 -10.14 -0.45 23.58
C LEU A 385 -10.90 -0.23 24.91
N SER A 386 -11.09 1.02 25.33
CA SER A 386 -11.86 1.44 26.50
C SER A 386 -13.24 1.95 26.10
#